data_ee11da93cd4637a56e1dec4ca9c8ede8
#
_entry.id   ee11da93cd4637a56e1dec4ca9c8ede8
#
_cell.length_a   1.000
_cell.length_b   1.000
_cell.length_c   1.000
_cell.angle_alpha   90.00
_cell.angle_beta   90.00
_cell.angle_gamma   90.00
#
_symmetry.space_group_name_H-M   'P 1'
#
loop_
_entity.id
_entity.type
_entity.pdbx_description
1 polymer ?
#
loop_
_entity_poly.entity_id
_entity_poly.type
_entity_poly.pdbx_seq_one_letter_code
_entity_poly.pdbx_strand_id
1 'polypeptide(L)'
;MGWATWIRGGSEIEPSLYAADFTRLGEQIETLLGAGCRIFHFDVGDGHFVPPVTIGPIVLRSIAPMIHAAGGVLDCHLMVADPAHHFPEFAESGADAVTFHVEATDDPQGVAAAARALGLAVGVAFNPGTEPVRAAAFATEAGAEMILCMSIEPGYSGQPFMSAAYGRIEELATLVEIPIQVDGGVGETNAKAVRAAGAALLVAGSAVFADRDPAGAYVRIAAAAA
;
A
#
# COMPACT_ATOMS: atom_id res chain seq x y z
N MET A 1 -11.76 -12.28 -3.49
CA MET A 1 -10.72 -12.52 -2.48
C MET A 1 -10.39 -11.18 -1.88
N GLY A 2 -9.92 -11.07 -0.65
CA GLY A 2 -9.64 -9.79 0.02
C GLY A 2 -8.41 -9.89 0.92
N TRP A 3 -8.06 -8.81 1.60
CA TRP A 3 -6.83 -8.62 2.35
C TRP A 3 -6.51 -9.76 3.33
N ALA A 4 -7.50 -10.27 4.07
CA ALA A 4 -7.30 -11.36 5.02
C ALA A 4 -6.79 -12.67 4.37
N THR A 5 -7.00 -12.86 3.06
CA THR A 5 -6.55 -14.05 2.33
C THR A 5 -5.17 -13.88 1.70
N TRP A 6 -4.69 -12.64 1.57
CA TRP A 6 -3.40 -12.33 0.98
C TRP A 6 -2.26 -12.34 2.00
N ILE A 7 -2.55 -12.06 3.27
CA ILE A 7 -1.57 -12.09 4.37
C ILE A 7 -1.34 -13.53 4.80
N ARG A 8 -0.14 -14.08 4.53
CA ARG A 8 0.16 -15.50 4.72
C ARG A 8 0.93 -15.86 5.98
N GLY A 9 1.77 -14.99 6.47
CA GLY A 9 2.71 -15.28 7.56
C GLY A 9 2.54 -14.41 8.81
N GLY A 10 1.40 -13.75 8.96
CA GLY A 10 1.18 -12.77 10.02
C GLY A 10 1.78 -11.40 9.71
N SER A 11 2.65 -11.27 8.70
CA SER A 11 3.06 -10.00 8.09
C SER A 11 3.57 -10.24 6.67
N GLU A 12 3.36 -9.27 5.79
CA GLU A 12 3.84 -9.28 4.40
C GLU A 12 4.61 -7.99 4.11
N ILE A 13 5.65 -8.10 3.28
CA ILE A 13 6.36 -6.96 2.73
C ILE A 13 5.80 -6.67 1.34
N GLU A 14 5.47 -5.41 1.09
CA GLU A 14 4.90 -4.94 -0.17
C GLU A 14 5.88 -3.97 -0.85
N PRO A 15 6.63 -4.44 -1.87
CA PRO A 15 7.48 -3.54 -2.63
C PRO A 15 6.65 -2.46 -3.34
N SER A 16 6.91 -1.16 -3.03
CA SER A 16 6.29 -0.05 -3.75
C SER A 16 6.95 0.14 -5.10
N LEU A 17 6.21 -0.15 -6.16
CA LEU A 17 6.68 -0.09 -7.54
C LEU A 17 7.02 1.33 -8.01
N TYR A 18 6.55 2.36 -7.32
CA TYR A 18 6.93 3.75 -7.61
C TYR A 18 8.44 4.02 -7.41
N ALA A 19 9.11 3.23 -6.55
CA ALA A 19 10.55 3.35 -6.32
C ALA A 19 11.41 2.51 -7.28
N ALA A 20 10.79 1.74 -8.19
CA ALA A 20 11.49 0.87 -9.12
C ALA A 20 12.21 1.63 -10.24
N ASP A 21 13.17 0.98 -10.89
CA ASP A 21 13.72 1.45 -12.17
C ASP A 21 12.74 1.10 -13.30
N PHE A 22 12.01 2.10 -13.81
CA PHE A 22 11.00 1.91 -14.84
C PHE A 22 11.55 1.39 -16.17
N THR A 23 12.85 1.55 -16.42
CA THR A 23 13.50 0.95 -17.61
C THR A 23 13.65 -0.56 -17.50
N ARG A 24 13.51 -1.11 -16.28
CA ARG A 24 13.67 -2.54 -15.94
C ARG A 24 12.52 -3.07 -15.07
N LEU A 25 11.38 -2.39 -15.04
CA LEU A 25 10.29 -2.68 -14.10
C LEU A 25 9.86 -4.15 -14.14
N GLY A 26 9.62 -4.71 -15.33
CA GLY A 26 9.23 -6.12 -15.48
C GLY A 26 10.27 -7.09 -14.93
N GLU A 27 11.56 -6.88 -15.20
CA GLU A 27 12.66 -7.69 -14.70
C GLU A 27 12.75 -7.65 -13.17
N GLN A 28 12.58 -6.47 -12.56
CA GLN A 28 12.59 -6.33 -11.11
C GLN A 28 11.39 -7.01 -10.46
N ILE A 29 10.20 -6.94 -11.08
CA ILE A 29 9.00 -7.67 -10.62
C ILE A 29 9.23 -9.18 -10.67
N GLU A 30 9.75 -9.72 -11.79
CA GLU A 30 10.07 -11.15 -11.91
C GLU A 30 11.04 -11.61 -10.82
N THR A 31 12.06 -10.81 -10.54
CA THR A 31 13.06 -11.08 -9.52
C THR A 31 12.42 -11.15 -8.11
N LEU A 32 11.53 -10.21 -7.78
CA LEU A 32 10.80 -10.18 -6.52
C LEU A 32 9.78 -11.34 -6.39
N LEU A 33 9.07 -11.67 -7.48
CA LEU A 33 8.19 -12.85 -7.54
C LEU A 33 8.97 -14.14 -7.27
N GLY A 34 10.19 -14.26 -7.85
CA GLY A 34 11.12 -15.36 -7.60
C GLY A 34 11.58 -15.44 -6.15
N ALA A 35 11.70 -14.31 -5.45
CA ALA A 35 12.01 -14.24 -4.02
C ALA A 35 10.81 -14.54 -3.10
N GLY A 36 9.63 -14.76 -3.65
CA GLY A 36 8.43 -15.10 -2.90
C GLY A 36 7.46 -13.94 -2.66
N CYS A 37 7.76 -12.73 -3.14
CA CYS A 37 6.83 -11.61 -3.08
C CYS A 37 5.52 -11.94 -3.81
N ARG A 38 4.38 -11.55 -3.22
CA ARG A 38 3.05 -11.78 -3.79
C ARG A 38 2.14 -10.56 -3.74
N ILE A 39 2.47 -9.54 -2.97
CA ILE A 39 1.69 -8.30 -2.91
C ILE A 39 2.60 -7.17 -3.37
N PHE A 40 2.17 -6.42 -4.37
CA PHE A 40 2.89 -5.26 -4.89
C PHE A 40 2.09 -4.00 -4.65
N HIS A 41 2.73 -3.00 -4.06
CA HIS A 41 2.12 -1.71 -3.80
C HIS A 41 2.33 -0.77 -4.99
N PHE A 42 1.25 -0.10 -5.42
CA PHE A 42 1.22 0.74 -6.61
C PHE A 42 0.74 2.15 -6.27
N ASP A 43 1.69 3.07 -6.03
CA ASP A 43 1.44 4.44 -5.57
C ASP A 43 1.03 5.37 -6.71
N VAL A 44 -0.18 5.91 -6.63
CA VAL A 44 -0.79 6.80 -7.62
C VAL A 44 -0.95 8.21 -7.05
N GLY A 45 -0.31 9.18 -7.69
CA GLY A 45 -0.45 10.60 -7.37
C GLY A 45 -0.95 11.39 -8.58
N ASP A 46 -1.87 12.32 -8.35
CA ASP A 46 -2.56 13.09 -9.40
C ASP A 46 -2.03 14.53 -9.62
N GLY A 47 -1.04 14.95 -8.82
CA GLY A 47 -0.54 16.32 -8.85
C GLY A 47 -1.46 17.34 -8.18
N HIS A 48 -2.55 16.90 -7.54
CA HIS A 48 -3.52 17.74 -6.83
C HIS A 48 -3.60 17.36 -5.35
N PHE A 49 -3.93 16.11 -5.04
CA PHE A 49 -3.91 15.61 -3.66
C PHE A 49 -2.49 15.55 -3.11
N VAL A 50 -1.54 15.10 -3.93
CA VAL A 50 -0.10 15.16 -3.69
C VAL A 50 0.59 15.93 -4.82
N PRO A 51 1.74 16.60 -4.55
CA PRO A 51 2.41 17.40 -5.59
C PRO A 51 2.87 16.62 -6.82
N PRO A 52 3.39 15.36 -6.73
CA PRO A 52 3.84 14.66 -7.92
C PRO A 52 2.68 14.01 -8.68
N VAL A 53 2.81 13.97 -10.01
CA VAL A 53 2.13 13.02 -10.88
C VAL A 53 3.02 11.79 -10.97
N THR A 54 2.53 10.63 -10.54
CA THR A 54 3.34 9.42 -10.45
C THR A 54 3.05 8.46 -11.61
N ILE A 55 2.69 7.22 -11.30
CA ILE A 55 2.33 6.18 -12.26
C ILE A 55 0.82 5.97 -12.29
N GLY A 56 0.31 5.44 -13.38
CA GLY A 56 -1.13 5.30 -13.57
C GLY A 56 -1.53 4.00 -14.26
N PRO A 57 -2.81 3.87 -14.67
CA PRO A 57 -3.40 2.63 -15.18
C PRO A 57 -2.67 2.01 -16.37
N ILE A 58 -2.00 2.81 -17.22
CA ILE A 58 -1.22 2.31 -18.36
C ILE A 58 -0.06 1.42 -17.89
N VAL A 59 0.65 1.83 -16.83
CA VAL A 59 1.73 1.04 -16.24
C VAL A 59 1.16 -0.20 -15.56
N LEU A 60 0.08 -0.03 -14.78
CA LEU A 60 -0.61 -1.13 -14.11
C LEU A 60 -1.00 -2.24 -15.10
N ARG A 61 -1.68 -1.89 -16.18
CA ARG A 61 -2.13 -2.82 -17.24
C ARG A 61 -0.98 -3.59 -17.87
N SER A 62 0.19 -2.99 -17.98
CA SER A 62 1.36 -3.66 -18.58
C SER A 62 2.01 -4.71 -17.65
N ILE A 63 1.88 -4.56 -16.34
CA ILE A 63 2.52 -5.45 -15.35
C ILE A 63 1.54 -6.46 -14.72
N ALA A 64 0.24 -6.14 -14.64
CA ALA A 64 -0.75 -6.98 -13.98
C ALA A 64 -0.79 -8.43 -14.49
N PRO A 65 -0.72 -8.72 -15.80
CA PRO A 65 -0.73 -10.10 -16.29
C PRO A 65 0.41 -10.96 -15.75
N MET A 66 1.61 -10.39 -15.61
CA MET A 66 2.78 -11.08 -15.08
C MET A 66 2.61 -11.41 -13.58
N ILE A 67 2.16 -10.44 -12.81
CA ILE A 67 1.96 -10.57 -11.36
C ILE A 67 0.85 -11.61 -11.08
N HIS A 68 -0.28 -11.50 -11.78
CA HIS A 68 -1.40 -12.43 -11.63
C HIS A 68 -1.04 -13.87 -12.06
N ALA A 69 -0.27 -14.04 -13.14
CA ALA A 69 0.20 -15.36 -13.57
C ALA A 69 1.04 -16.07 -12.49
N ALA A 70 1.72 -15.32 -11.64
CA ALA A 70 2.48 -15.84 -10.50
C ALA A 70 1.63 -15.97 -9.21
N GLY A 71 0.32 -15.68 -9.26
CA GLY A 71 -0.57 -15.68 -8.11
C GLY A 71 -0.32 -14.51 -7.15
N GLY A 72 0.25 -13.42 -7.66
CA GLY A 72 0.40 -12.16 -6.94
C GLY A 72 -0.81 -11.25 -7.11
N VAL A 73 -0.85 -10.17 -6.34
CA VAL A 73 -1.92 -9.17 -6.31
C VAL A 73 -1.34 -7.76 -6.34
N LEU A 74 -2.15 -6.80 -6.82
CA LEU A 74 -1.81 -5.38 -6.95
C LEU A 74 -2.70 -4.55 -6.03
N ASP A 75 -2.07 -3.97 -5.00
CA ASP A 75 -2.64 -2.96 -4.10
C ASP A 75 -2.39 -1.56 -4.66
N CYS A 76 -3.44 -0.89 -5.12
CA CYS A 76 -3.35 0.44 -5.70
C CYS A 76 -3.68 1.50 -4.65
N HIS A 77 -2.67 2.21 -4.17
CA HIS A 77 -2.77 3.31 -3.24
C HIS A 77 -3.01 4.63 -3.99
N LEU A 78 -4.22 5.17 -3.86
CA LEU A 78 -4.69 6.33 -4.61
C LEU A 78 -4.58 7.61 -3.78
N MET A 79 -3.48 8.33 -3.94
CA MET A 79 -3.26 9.68 -3.45
C MET A 79 -3.83 10.70 -4.46
N VAL A 80 -5.15 10.70 -4.61
CA VAL A 80 -5.88 11.48 -5.63
C VAL A 80 -7.06 12.23 -5.01
N ALA A 81 -7.45 13.35 -5.61
CA ALA A 81 -8.49 14.21 -5.10
C ALA A 81 -9.90 13.63 -5.26
N ASP A 82 -10.14 12.81 -6.31
CA ASP A 82 -11.42 12.13 -6.58
C ASP A 82 -11.18 10.63 -6.83
N PRO A 83 -11.07 9.81 -5.76
CA PRO A 83 -10.72 8.40 -5.91
C PRO A 83 -11.77 7.60 -6.70
N ALA A 84 -13.06 7.85 -6.52
CA ALA A 84 -14.11 7.09 -7.18
C ALA A 84 -14.10 7.24 -8.71
N HIS A 85 -13.68 8.40 -9.20
CA HIS A 85 -13.53 8.66 -10.64
C HIS A 85 -12.54 7.71 -11.31
N HIS A 86 -11.50 7.29 -10.58
CA HIS A 86 -10.42 6.47 -11.13
C HIS A 86 -10.66 4.95 -11.05
N PHE A 87 -11.54 4.48 -10.17
CA PHE A 87 -11.73 3.05 -9.92
C PHE A 87 -12.03 2.21 -11.16
N PRO A 88 -12.90 2.64 -12.13
CA PRO A 88 -13.17 1.84 -13.31
C PRO A 88 -11.93 1.52 -14.13
N GLU A 89 -11.07 2.51 -14.37
CA GLU A 89 -9.85 2.33 -15.16
C GLU A 89 -8.82 1.48 -14.42
N PHE A 90 -8.71 1.60 -13.07
CA PHE A 90 -7.84 0.74 -12.27
C PHE A 90 -8.32 -0.71 -12.25
N ALA A 91 -9.63 -0.95 -12.10
CA ALA A 91 -10.21 -2.29 -12.17
C ALA A 91 -9.96 -2.96 -13.54
N GLU A 92 -10.23 -2.22 -14.64
CA GLU A 92 -9.95 -2.70 -16.00
C GLU A 92 -8.46 -2.93 -16.27
N SER A 93 -7.58 -2.25 -15.55
CA SER A 93 -6.13 -2.37 -15.68
C SER A 93 -5.53 -3.47 -14.82
N GLY A 94 -6.33 -4.12 -13.97
CA GLY A 94 -5.91 -5.28 -13.19
C GLY A 94 -5.55 -4.98 -11.73
N ALA A 95 -6.10 -3.90 -11.14
CA ALA A 95 -6.04 -3.72 -9.70
C ALA A 95 -6.85 -4.81 -8.98
N ASP A 96 -6.33 -5.33 -7.87
CA ASP A 96 -7.05 -6.25 -6.98
C ASP A 96 -7.66 -5.50 -5.78
N ALA A 97 -6.98 -4.44 -5.33
CA ALA A 97 -7.44 -3.55 -4.29
C ALA A 97 -7.22 -2.08 -4.66
N VAL A 98 -8.01 -1.22 -4.07
CA VAL A 98 -7.78 0.23 -4.04
C VAL A 98 -7.81 0.72 -2.61
N THR A 99 -6.82 1.56 -2.27
CA THR A 99 -6.70 2.22 -0.98
C THR A 99 -6.81 3.72 -1.20
N PHE A 100 -7.81 4.39 -0.62
CA PHE A 100 -8.04 5.82 -0.77
C PHE A 100 -7.98 6.56 0.56
N HIS A 101 -7.65 7.84 0.50
CA HIS A 101 -7.43 8.65 1.68
C HIS A 101 -8.71 9.18 2.32
N VAL A 102 -8.76 9.18 3.65
CA VAL A 102 -9.85 9.79 4.43
C VAL A 102 -9.99 11.30 4.17
N GLU A 103 -8.90 11.94 3.72
CA GLU A 103 -8.85 13.36 3.39
C GLU A 103 -9.39 13.67 1.98
N ALA A 104 -9.61 12.64 1.15
CA ALA A 104 -10.06 12.80 -0.24
C ALA A 104 -11.58 12.84 -0.39
N THR A 105 -12.35 12.49 0.63
CA THR A 105 -13.82 12.44 0.54
C THR A 105 -14.50 12.55 1.90
N ASP A 106 -15.70 13.13 1.90
CA ASP A 106 -16.62 13.13 3.06
C ASP A 106 -17.71 12.02 2.94
N ASP A 107 -17.65 11.18 1.89
CA ASP A 107 -18.57 10.06 1.66
C ASP A 107 -17.83 8.71 1.59
N PRO A 108 -17.39 8.18 2.75
CA PRO A 108 -16.66 6.91 2.79
C PRO A 108 -17.47 5.72 2.27
N GLN A 109 -18.77 5.70 2.54
CA GLN A 109 -19.66 4.59 2.13
C GLN A 109 -19.83 4.57 0.61
N GLY A 110 -20.12 5.72 0.00
CA GLY A 110 -20.33 5.82 -1.45
C GLY A 110 -19.08 5.48 -2.23
N VAL A 111 -17.92 6.00 -1.83
CA VAL A 111 -16.63 5.70 -2.46
C VAL A 111 -16.28 4.21 -2.32
N ALA A 112 -16.42 3.64 -1.14
CA ALA A 112 -16.15 2.21 -0.92
C ALA A 112 -17.13 1.31 -1.70
N ALA A 113 -18.42 1.68 -1.79
CA ALA A 113 -19.41 0.95 -2.57
C ALA A 113 -19.07 0.96 -4.07
N ALA A 114 -18.59 2.09 -4.61
CA ALA A 114 -18.15 2.20 -6.00
C ALA A 114 -16.98 1.24 -6.31
N ALA A 115 -15.99 1.14 -5.43
CA ALA A 115 -14.88 0.20 -5.58
C ALA A 115 -15.36 -1.27 -5.56
N ARG A 116 -16.22 -1.62 -4.57
CA ARG A 116 -16.75 -2.99 -4.46
C ARG A 116 -17.62 -3.40 -5.64
N ALA A 117 -18.38 -2.47 -6.23
CA ALA A 117 -19.19 -2.74 -7.42
C ALA A 117 -18.33 -3.18 -8.62
N LEU A 118 -17.04 -2.85 -8.62
CA LEU A 118 -16.06 -3.25 -9.62
C LEU A 118 -15.26 -4.51 -9.21
N GLY A 119 -15.56 -5.11 -8.06
CA GLY A 119 -14.87 -6.29 -7.54
C GLY A 119 -13.56 -6.02 -6.83
N LEU A 120 -13.23 -4.74 -6.54
CA LEU A 120 -12.02 -4.34 -5.86
C LEU A 120 -12.16 -4.52 -4.34
N ALA A 121 -11.11 -5.03 -3.68
CA ALA A 121 -10.98 -4.95 -2.24
C ALA A 121 -10.70 -3.49 -1.81
N VAL A 122 -11.17 -3.11 -0.62
CA VAL A 122 -11.14 -1.71 -0.18
C VAL A 122 -10.22 -1.51 1.01
N GLY A 123 -9.20 -0.66 0.82
CA GLY A 123 -8.39 -0.08 1.86
C GLY A 123 -8.71 1.41 2.08
N VAL A 124 -8.40 1.90 3.27
CA VAL A 124 -8.49 3.31 3.64
C VAL A 124 -7.16 3.79 4.16
N ALA A 125 -6.65 4.91 3.65
CA ALA A 125 -5.39 5.52 4.07
C ALA A 125 -5.65 6.83 4.84
N PHE A 126 -4.68 7.22 5.68
CA PHE A 126 -4.70 8.53 6.33
C PHE A 126 -3.30 9.13 6.48
N ASN A 127 -3.25 10.46 6.36
CA ASN A 127 -2.02 11.24 6.43
C ASN A 127 -1.49 11.38 7.87
N PRO A 128 -0.20 11.71 8.07
CA PRO A 128 0.40 11.88 9.40
C PRO A 128 -0.33 12.88 10.31
N GLY A 129 -1.00 13.88 9.73
CA GLY A 129 -1.75 14.90 10.46
C GLY A 129 -3.18 14.49 10.87
N THR A 130 -3.66 13.33 10.42
CA THR A 130 -4.99 12.83 10.79
C THR A 130 -4.91 11.91 12.01
N GLU A 131 -5.80 12.13 12.96
CA GLU A 131 -5.86 11.35 14.19
C GLU A 131 -6.32 9.90 13.93
N PRO A 132 -5.68 8.88 14.55
CA PRO A 132 -6.03 7.47 14.36
C PRO A 132 -7.50 7.15 14.64
N VAL A 133 -8.10 7.78 15.66
CA VAL A 133 -9.53 7.61 16.00
C VAL A 133 -10.43 8.03 14.84
N ARG A 134 -10.11 9.16 14.16
CA ARG A 134 -10.87 9.61 12.99
C ARG A 134 -10.72 8.64 11.83
N ALA A 135 -9.49 8.18 11.57
CA ALA A 135 -9.22 7.21 10.50
C ALA A 135 -9.92 5.86 10.75
N ALA A 136 -9.92 5.36 11.98
CA ALA A 136 -10.60 4.13 12.37
C ALA A 136 -12.13 4.23 12.21
N ALA A 137 -12.72 5.36 12.63
CA ALA A 137 -14.16 5.62 12.44
C ALA A 137 -14.53 5.65 10.95
N PHE A 138 -13.73 6.35 10.13
CA PHE A 138 -13.91 6.41 8.68
C PHE A 138 -13.78 5.04 8.02
N ALA A 139 -12.76 4.24 8.41
CA ALA A 139 -12.57 2.89 7.90
C ALA A 139 -13.75 1.97 8.25
N THR A 140 -14.31 2.12 9.46
CA THR A 140 -15.51 1.39 9.88
C THR A 140 -16.73 1.78 9.04
N GLU A 141 -16.94 3.07 8.80
CA GLU A 141 -18.04 3.58 7.97
C GLU A 141 -17.90 3.14 6.52
N ALA A 142 -16.70 3.18 5.96
CA ALA A 142 -16.40 2.63 4.63
C ALA A 142 -16.58 1.11 4.56
N GLY A 143 -16.59 0.40 5.69
CA GLY A 143 -16.47 -1.06 5.75
C GLY A 143 -15.17 -1.54 5.15
N ALA A 144 -14.06 -0.80 5.36
CA ALA A 144 -12.75 -1.13 4.82
C ALA A 144 -12.24 -2.48 5.33
N GLU A 145 -11.48 -3.17 4.50
CA GLU A 145 -10.86 -4.46 4.82
C GLU A 145 -9.40 -4.32 5.27
N MET A 146 -8.84 -3.11 5.17
CA MET A 146 -7.48 -2.75 5.56
C MET A 146 -7.39 -1.24 5.83
N ILE A 147 -6.51 -0.82 6.75
CA ILE A 147 -6.21 0.59 7.01
C ILE A 147 -4.72 0.87 6.86
N LEU A 148 -4.39 1.86 6.04
CA LEU A 148 -3.02 2.30 5.76
C LEU A 148 -2.67 3.53 6.62
N CYS A 149 -1.67 3.39 7.49
CA CYS A 149 -1.06 4.48 8.24
C CYS A 149 0.14 5.04 7.46
N MET A 150 0.05 6.27 6.97
CA MET A 150 1.21 6.95 6.39
C MET A 150 2.24 7.27 7.45
N SER A 151 3.47 6.83 7.28
CA SER A 151 4.60 7.14 8.16
C SER A 151 5.53 8.23 7.63
N ILE A 152 5.16 8.84 6.51
CA ILE A 152 5.75 10.03 5.87
C ILE A 152 4.64 10.90 5.30
N GLU A 153 4.95 12.14 4.91
CA GLU A 153 4.04 12.90 4.06
C GLU A 153 3.93 12.20 2.69
N PRO A 154 2.70 11.96 2.19
CA PRO A 154 2.52 11.19 0.95
C PRO A 154 3.07 11.93 -0.28
N GLY A 155 3.38 11.17 -1.34
CA GLY A 155 3.74 11.69 -2.65
C GLY A 155 5.18 11.40 -3.10
N TYR A 156 6.19 11.41 -2.23
CA TYR A 156 7.59 11.17 -2.62
C TYR A 156 8.19 9.99 -1.88
N SER A 157 8.81 9.07 -2.63
CA SER A 157 9.59 7.95 -2.09
C SER A 157 10.93 8.41 -1.49
N GLY A 158 11.51 7.61 -0.58
CA GLY A 158 12.84 7.83 -0.03
C GLY A 158 12.91 8.81 1.15
N GLN A 159 11.79 9.26 1.67
CA GLN A 159 11.74 10.05 2.90
C GLN A 159 12.05 9.17 4.13
N PRO A 160 12.66 9.74 5.20
CA PRO A 160 12.89 9.01 6.44
C PRO A 160 11.56 8.71 7.17
N PHE A 161 11.48 7.52 7.77
CA PHE A 161 10.34 7.12 8.61
C PHE A 161 10.13 8.10 9.77
N MET A 162 8.92 8.59 9.96
CA MET A 162 8.55 9.45 11.08
C MET A 162 8.29 8.60 12.33
N SER A 163 9.11 8.74 13.37
CA SER A 163 9.01 7.94 14.62
C SER A 163 7.63 8.06 15.31
N ALA A 164 6.92 9.17 15.13
CA ALA A 164 5.55 9.34 15.61
C ALA A 164 4.56 8.32 15.03
N ALA A 165 4.89 7.67 13.90
CA ALA A 165 4.05 6.63 13.32
C ALA A 165 3.91 5.40 14.23
N TYR A 166 4.92 5.07 15.03
CA TYR A 166 4.78 3.94 15.98
C TYR A 166 3.58 4.12 16.90
N GLY A 167 3.45 5.28 17.56
CA GLY A 167 2.31 5.54 18.43
C GLY A 167 0.97 5.52 17.70
N ARG A 168 0.91 6.00 16.44
CA ARG A 168 -0.31 5.94 15.62
C ARG A 168 -0.70 4.50 15.27
N ILE A 169 0.28 3.65 14.95
CA ILE A 169 0.05 2.23 14.66
C ILE A 169 -0.43 1.50 15.93
N GLU A 170 0.23 1.73 17.09
CA GLU A 170 -0.17 1.16 18.38
C GLU A 170 -1.60 1.56 18.77
N GLU A 171 -1.95 2.83 18.58
CA GLU A 171 -3.31 3.32 18.82
C GLU A 171 -4.32 2.65 17.88
N LEU A 172 -4.04 2.59 16.57
CA LEU A 172 -4.90 1.89 15.59
C LEU A 172 -5.12 0.44 15.97
N ALA A 173 -4.09 -0.27 16.43
CA ALA A 173 -4.19 -1.67 16.82
C ALA A 173 -5.16 -1.90 17.99
N THR A 174 -5.49 -0.85 18.77
CA THR A 174 -6.53 -0.91 19.80
C THR A 174 -7.93 -0.55 19.28
N LEU A 175 -8.03 0.05 18.11
CA LEU A 175 -9.28 0.63 17.56
C LEU A 175 -9.90 -0.24 16.47
N VAL A 176 -9.09 -1.04 15.75
CA VAL A 176 -9.54 -1.82 14.59
C VAL A 176 -9.10 -3.28 14.68
N GLU A 177 -9.92 -4.18 14.10
CA GLU A 177 -9.57 -5.61 13.95
C GLU A 177 -9.06 -5.94 12.53
N ILE A 178 -9.18 -4.98 11.58
CA ILE A 178 -8.69 -5.15 10.22
C ILE A 178 -7.17 -4.98 10.15
N PRO A 179 -6.48 -5.57 9.17
CA PRO A 179 -5.04 -5.42 9.00
C PRO A 179 -4.61 -3.97 8.90
N ILE A 180 -3.50 -3.64 9.58
CA ILE A 180 -2.86 -2.33 9.48
C ILE A 180 -1.70 -2.44 8.49
N GLN A 181 -1.73 -1.59 7.46
CA GLN A 181 -0.64 -1.37 6.51
C GLN A 181 0.12 -0.11 6.91
N VAL A 182 1.43 -0.08 6.67
CA VAL A 182 2.28 1.08 6.95
C VAL A 182 3.09 1.40 5.71
N ASP A 183 2.99 2.64 5.22
CA ASP A 183 3.77 3.13 4.09
C ASP A 183 4.60 4.36 4.45
N GLY A 184 5.86 4.34 3.99
CA GLY A 184 6.82 5.43 4.12
C GLY A 184 8.05 5.11 4.95
N GLY A 185 9.21 5.01 4.30
CA GLY A 185 10.50 4.84 4.97
C GLY A 185 10.68 3.53 5.75
N VAL A 186 9.88 2.51 5.44
CA VAL A 186 10.04 1.17 6.03
C VAL A 186 11.22 0.45 5.36
N GLY A 187 12.02 -0.22 6.17
CA GLY A 187 13.18 -0.98 5.73
C GLY A 187 13.69 -1.93 6.79
N GLU A 188 14.83 -2.58 6.54
CA GLU A 188 15.42 -3.59 7.42
C GLU A 188 15.61 -3.12 8.86
N THR A 189 15.98 -1.84 9.05
CA THR A 189 16.31 -1.28 10.37
C THR A 189 15.10 -1.04 11.28
N ASN A 190 13.91 -0.90 10.73
CA ASN A 190 12.70 -0.55 11.48
C ASN A 190 11.53 -1.53 11.31
N ALA A 191 11.60 -2.47 10.35
CA ALA A 191 10.52 -3.43 10.07
C ALA A 191 10.05 -4.18 11.33
N LYS A 192 10.98 -4.63 12.18
CA LYS A 192 10.65 -5.28 13.44
C LYS A 192 9.83 -4.39 14.39
N ALA A 193 10.20 -3.12 14.51
CA ALA A 193 9.51 -2.18 15.38
C ALA A 193 8.12 -1.80 14.83
N VAL A 194 8.02 -1.62 13.49
CA VAL A 194 6.75 -1.35 12.80
C VAL A 194 5.77 -2.51 13.01
N ARG A 195 6.25 -3.75 12.83
CA ARG A 195 5.44 -4.94 13.11
C ARG A 195 5.04 -5.05 14.59
N ALA A 196 5.98 -4.83 15.51
CA ALA A 196 5.71 -4.90 16.96
C ALA A 196 4.67 -3.86 17.41
N ALA A 197 4.59 -2.71 16.70
CA ALA A 197 3.55 -1.71 16.93
C ALA A 197 2.15 -2.16 16.46
N GLY A 198 2.04 -3.23 15.63
CA GLY A 198 0.77 -3.80 15.22
C GLY A 198 0.55 -3.90 13.70
N ALA A 199 1.52 -3.48 12.87
CA ALA A 199 1.39 -3.57 11.42
C ALA A 199 1.46 -5.02 10.92
N ALA A 200 0.55 -5.38 10.00
CA ALA A 200 0.54 -6.65 9.29
C ALA A 200 1.13 -6.54 7.86
N LEU A 201 1.09 -5.35 7.27
CA LEU A 201 1.50 -5.06 5.90
C LEU A 201 2.53 -3.92 5.93
N LEU A 202 3.70 -4.13 5.36
CA LEU A 202 4.82 -3.21 5.40
C LEU A 202 5.23 -2.81 3.97
N VAL A 203 4.92 -1.59 3.57
CA VAL A 203 5.29 -1.08 2.24
C VAL A 203 6.75 -0.62 2.25
N ALA A 204 7.55 -1.19 1.37
CA ALA A 204 8.97 -0.90 1.24
C ALA A 204 9.32 -0.48 -0.19
N GLY A 205 9.61 0.80 -0.38
CA GLY A 205 10.00 1.37 -1.68
C GLY A 205 11.52 1.38 -1.87
N SER A 206 12.15 2.50 -1.59
CA SER A 206 13.59 2.70 -1.78
C SER A 206 14.46 1.69 -1.02
N ALA A 207 14.01 1.17 0.12
CA ALA A 207 14.71 0.12 0.85
C ALA A 207 14.88 -1.19 0.07
N VAL A 208 13.99 -1.45 -0.91
CA VAL A 208 14.08 -2.58 -1.84
C VAL A 208 14.79 -2.16 -3.13
N PHE A 209 14.31 -1.12 -3.81
CA PHE A 209 14.71 -0.82 -5.18
C PHE A 209 16.00 -0.03 -5.32
N ALA A 210 16.49 0.65 -4.27
CA ALA A 210 17.81 1.29 -4.28
C ALA A 210 18.94 0.31 -3.96
N ASP A 211 18.65 -0.91 -3.50
CA ASP A 211 19.66 -1.97 -3.33
C ASP A 211 20.09 -2.53 -4.69
N ARG A 212 21.34 -2.96 -4.78
CA ARG A 212 21.88 -3.65 -5.97
C ARG A 212 21.26 -5.02 -6.19
N ASP A 213 20.72 -5.61 -5.14
CA ASP A 213 19.98 -6.87 -5.11
C ASP A 213 18.60 -6.66 -4.47
N PRO A 214 17.59 -6.22 -5.23
CA PRO A 214 16.25 -5.98 -4.70
C PRO A 214 15.61 -7.21 -4.07
N ALA A 215 15.85 -8.42 -4.61
CA ALA A 215 15.35 -9.67 -4.03
C ALA A 215 15.98 -9.96 -2.67
N GLY A 216 17.29 -9.80 -2.55
CA GLY A 216 17.98 -9.95 -1.27
C GLY A 216 17.53 -8.90 -0.24
N ALA A 217 17.30 -7.64 -0.66
CA ALA A 217 16.76 -6.60 0.21
C ALA A 217 15.36 -6.96 0.72
N TYR A 218 14.46 -7.40 -0.18
CA TYR A 218 13.13 -7.89 0.18
C TYR A 218 13.19 -9.00 1.23
N VAL A 219 14.03 -10.02 1.01
CA VAL A 219 14.19 -11.15 1.95
C VAL A 219 14.73 -10.70 3.32
N ARG A 220 15.70 -9.76 3.36
CA ARG A 220 16.21 -9.21 4.63
C ARG A 220 15.16 -8.44 5.39
N ILE A 221 14.36 -7.60 4.71
CA ILE A 221 13.27 -6.84 5.33
C ILE A 221 12.21 -7.80 5.87
N ALA A 222 11.83 -8.84 5.11
CA ALA A 222 10.87 -9.86 5.55
C ALA A 222 11.40 -10.63 6.78
N ALA A 223 12.67 -11.02 6.78
CA ALA A 223 13.30 -11.66 7.94
C ALA A 223 13.37 -10.75 9.17
N ALA A 224 13.58 -9.44 8.99
CA ALA A 224 13.58 -8.48 10.08
C ALA A 224 12.19 -8.24 10.67
N ALA A 225 11.12 -8.39 9.86
CA ALA A 225 9.73 -8.25 10.27
C ALA A 225 9.17 -9.52 10.93
N ALA A 226 9.83 -10.68 10.79
CA ALA A 226 9.38 -11.95 11.39
C ALA A 226 9.58 -11.96 12.91
#